data_a34a7ba28ffce9c44d0b80ce4c2928ba
#
_entry.id   a34a7ba28ffce9c44d0b80ce4c2928ba
#
_cell.length_a   1.000
_cell.length_b   1.000
_cell.length_c   1.000
_cell.angle_alpha   90.00
_cell.angle_beta   90.00
_cell.angle_gamma   90.00
#
_symmetry.space_group_name_H-M   'P 1'
#
loop_
_entity.id
_entity.type
_entity.pdbx_description
1 polymer ?
#
loop_
_entity_poly.entity_id
_entity_poly.type
_entity_poly.pdbx_seq_one_letter_code
_entity_poly.pdbx_strand_id
1 'polypeptide(L)'
;GLLLEFAPDERQCQARYGRQWQEKCATSLGRSGDTVTSVKLSPAVPGHWQWRDGTSLVFLPEEGHSLSPNTTYSVNLENLYRPASTIIDRKKVSLATMPLAVRMTEGKLWIDPSPKGAHRLAASLEFNYPLAHEPGVEITKPHGARFGQPESVWNRNRDQLNISWPVNALPENVAEVRLVV
;
A
#
# COMPACT_ATOMS: atom_id res chain seq x y z
N GLY A 1 -5.16 3.02 -0.92
CA GLY A 1 -6.19 3.13 -1.98
C GLY A 1 -5.66 3.89 -3.19
N LEU A 2 -6.37 3.84 -4.31
CA LEU A 2 -6.10 4.68 -5.49
C LEU A 2 -6.85 6.00 -5.33
N LEU A 3 -6.23 7.10 -5.71
CA LEU A 3 -6.81 8.43 -5.67
C LEU A 3 -6.86 9.02 -7.08
N LEU A 4 -8.04 9.53 -7.46
CA LEU A 4 -8.26 10.31 -8.67
C LEU A 4 -8.61 11.73 -8.26
N GLU A 5 -7.84 12.69 -8.73
CA GLU A 5 -8.11 14.12 -8.53
C GLU A 5 -8.57 14.75 -9.84
N PHE A 6 -9.66 15.45 -9.77
CA PHE A 6 -10.26 16.17 -10.90
C PHE A 6 -9.99 17.66 -10.71
N ALA A 7 -9.06 18.18 -11.51
CA ALA A 7 -8.76 19.60 -11.53
C ALA A 7 -9.38 20.26 -12.77
N PRO A 8 -9.92 21.46 -12.67
CA PRO A 8 -10.34 22.21 -13.83
C PRO A 8 -9.12 22.59 -14.68
N ASP A 9 -9.26 22.53 -16.00
CA ASP A 9 -8.27 23.15 -16.89
C ASP A 9 -8.45 24.67 -16.82
N GLU A 10 -7.59 25.32 -16.04
CA GLU A 10 -7.65 26.75 -15.80
C GLU A 10 -7.59 27.58 -17.10
N ARG A 11 -6.77 27.14 -18.08
CA ARG A 11 -6.60 27.86 -19.36
C ARG A 11 -7.88 27.82 -20.20
N GLN A 12 -8.49 26.65 -20.31
CA GLN A 12 -9.77 26.50 -21.01
C GLN A 12 -10.88 27.23 -20.28
N CYS A 13 -10.90 27.17 -18.96
CA CYS A 13 -11.87 27.88 -18.13
C CYS A 13 -11.75 29.38 -18.26
N GLN A 14 -10.54 29.92 -18.20
CA GLN A 14 -10.28 31.34 -18.38
C GLN A 14 -10.66 31.81 -19.81
N ALA A 15 -10.32 31.01 -20.82
CA ALA A 15 -10.67 31.34 -22.23
C ALA A 15 -12.19 31.38 -22.45
N ARG A 16 -12.96 30.50 -21.73
CA ARG A 16 -14.42 30.39 -21.90
C ARG A 16 -15.20 31.38 -21.05
N TYR A 17 -14.74 31.70 -19.84
CA TYR A 17 -15.51 32.45 -18.85
C TYR A 17 -14.83 33.74 -18.38
N GLY A 18 -13.64 34.07 -18.91
CA GLY A 18 -12.91 35.28 -18.56
C GLY A 18 -12.69 35.42 -17.04
N ARG A 19 -13.03 36.57 -16.47
CA ARG A 19 -12.82 36.86 -15.05
C ARG A 19 -13.69 36.04 -14.12
N GLN A 20 -14.77 35.41 -14.60
CA GLN A 20 -15.69 34.58 -13.79
C GLN A 20 -15.31 33.09 -13.76
N TRP A 21 -14.14 32.72 -14.29
CA TRP A 21 -13.75 31.33 -14.42
C TRP A 21 -13.70 30.58 -13.09
N GLN A 22 -13.27 31.24 -12.01
CA GLN A 22 -13.20 30.62 -10.69
C GLN A 22 -14.57 30.17 -10.16
N GLU A 23 -15.59 30.97 -10.37
CA GLU A 23 -16.97 30.62 -9.98
C GLU A 23 -17.61 29.57 -10.89
N LYS A 24 -17.30 29.64 -12.20
CA LYS A 24 -17.93 28.79 -13.22
C LYS A 24 -17.25 27.43 -13.37
N CYS A 25 -15.97 27.31 -13.03
CA CYS A 25 -15.18 26.08 -13.16
C CYS A 25 -14.86 25.38 -11.86
N ALA A 26 -15.14 25.97 -10.71
CA ALA A 26 -15.08 25.33 -9.41
C ALA A 26 -16.27 24.35 -9.27
N THR A 27 -16.20 23.21 -9.95
CA THR A 27 -17.31 22.28 -10.00
C THR A 27 -17.06 21.12 -9.07
N SER A 28 -17.86 20.99 -8.03
CA SER A 28 -17.96 19.77 -7.25
C SER A 28 -18.64 18.69 -8.11
N LEU A 29 -17.95 17.57 -8.31
CA LEU A 29 -18.46 16.41 -9.05
C LEU A 29 -19.26 15.45 -8.16
N GLY A 30 -19.04 15.51 -6.83
CA GLY A 30 -19.73 14.66 -5.87
C GLY A 30 -19.72 15.26 -4.47
N ARG A 31 -20.33 14.56 -3.53
CA ARG A 31 -20.32 14.92 -2.11
C ARG A 31 -19.44 13.95 -1.35
N SER A 32 -18.70 14.45 -0.37
CA SER A 32 -17.89 13.60 0.52
C SER A 32 -18.75 12.49 1.13
N GLY A 33 -18.26 11.25 1.03
CA GLY A 33 -18.94 10.06 1.52
C GLY A 33 -19.83 9.34 0.48
N ASP A 34 -20.21 9.99 -0.62
CA ASP A 34 -21.04 9.34 -1.64
C ASP A 34 -20.27 8.23 -2.37
N THR A 35 -20.91 7.06 -2.48
CA THR A 35 -20.34 5.90 -3.21
C THR A 35 -20.64 6.01 -4.70
N VAL A 36 -19.66 5.67 -5.53
CA VAL A 36 -19.76 5.67 -7.00
C VAL A 36 -19.66 4.25 -7.53
N THR A 37 -20.73 3.75 -8.13
CA THR A 37 -20.80 2.38 -8.69
C THR A 37 -20.52 2.31 -10.19
N SER A 38 -20.58 3.45 -10.87
CA SER A 38 -20.42 3.55 -12.34
C SER A 38 -18.96 3.50 -12.80
N VAL A 39 -18.01 3.72 -11.89
CA VAL A 39 -16.56 3.69 -12.18
C VAL A 39 -16.03 2.28 -11.93
N LYS A 40 -15.37 1.70 -12.93
CA LYS A 40 -14.83 0.35 -12.86
C LYS A 40 -13.32 0.36 -12.90
N LEU A 41 -12.72 -0.52 -12.09
CA LEU A 41 -11.30 -0.79 -12.02
C LEU A 41 -10.97 -2.07 -12.78
N SER A 42 -9.91 -2.07 -13.56
CA SER A 42 -9.40 -3.27 -14.25
C SER A 42 -7.87 -3.35 -14.13
N PRO A 43 -7.29 -4.45 -13.63
CA PRO A 43 -7.96 -5.65 -13.12
C PRO A 43 -8.96 -5.35 -11.99
N ALA A 44 -10.01 -6.16 -11.88
CA ALA A 44 -11.02 -5.98 -10.84
C ALA A 44 -10.46 -6.32 -9.46
N VAL A 45 -10.76 -5.48 -8.48
CA VAL A 45 -10.48 -5.71 -7.07
C VAL A 45 -11.78 -5.50 -6.31
N PRO A 46 -12.16 -6.37 -5.36
CA PRO A 46 -13.31 -6.12 -4.49
C PRO A 46 -13.13 -4.81 -3.72
N GLY A 47 -14.14 -3.94 -3.81
CA GLY A 47 -14.09 -2.61 -3.23
C GLY A 47 -15.07 -1.66 -3.89
N HIS A 48 -15.03 -0.41 -3.49
CA HIS A 48 -15.89 0.61 -4.02
C HIS A 48 -15.17 1.95 -4.17
N TRP A 49 -15.69 2.79 -5.07
CA TRP A 49 -15.25 4.16 -5.20
C TRP A 49 -16.10 5.07 -4.32
N GLN A 50 -15.46 6.01 -3.63
CA GLN A 50 -16.11 6.96 -2.76
C GLN A 50 -15.54 8.36 -2.97
N TRP A 51 -16.38 9.38 -2.99
CA TRP A 51 -15.95 10.76 -2.98
C TRP A 51 -15.34 11.10 -1.62
N ARG A 52 -14.05 11.47 -1.59
CA ARG A 52 -13.39 12.02 -0.41
C ARG A 52 -13.79 13.47 -0.19
N ASP A 53 -13.93 14.20 -1.28
CA ASP A 53 -14.39 15.59 -1.37
C ASP A 53 -15.05 15.82 -2.73
N GLY A 54 -15.38 17.10 -3.06
CA GLY A 54 -16.07 17.43 -4.31
C GLY A 54 -15.31 17.13 -5.60
N THR A 55 -13.98 16.89 -5.52
CA THR A 55 -13.10 16.73 -6.67
C THR A 55 -12.18 15.52 -6.57
N SER A 56 -12.21 14.81 -5.45
CA SER A 56 -11.30 13.68 -5.19
C SER A 56 -12.09 12.40 -5.00
N LEU A 57 -11.88 11.42 -5.87
CA LEU A 57 -12.49 10.10 -5.84
C LEU A 57 -11.46 9.07 -5.40
N VAL A 58 -11.74 8.32 -4.34
CA VAL A 58 -10.84 7.30 -3.80
C VAL A 58 -11.45 5.91 -3.96
N PHE A 59 -10.61 4.93 -4.35
CA PHE A 59 -10.97 3.52 -4.32
C PHE A 59 -10.62 2.93 -2.95
N LEU A 60 -11.60 2.35 -2.29
CA LEU A 60 -11.48 1.68 -1.00
C LEU A 60 -11.67 0.17 -1.22
N PRO A 61 -10.60 -0.64 -1.11
CA PRO A 61 -10.75 -2.09 -1.12
C PRO A 61 -11.61 -2.58 0.04
N GLU A 62 -12.35 -3.66 -0.17
CA GLU A 62 -13.05 -4.37 0.91
C GLU A 62 -12.07 -4.99 1.90
N GLU A 63 -12.56 -5.28 3.11
CA GLU A 63 -11.75 -5.92 4.15
C GLU A 63 -11.17 -7.25 3.65
N GLY A 64 -9.89 -7.47 3.89
CA GLY A 64 -9.15 -8.64 3.41
C GLY A 64 -8.69 -8.56 1.96
N HIS A 65 -9.00 -7.48 1.23
CA HIS A 65 -8.54 -7.25 -0.13
C HIS A 65 -7.57 -6.07 -0.21
N SER A 66 -6.64 -6.15 -1.16
CA SER A 66 -5.69 -5.07 -1.43
C SER A 66 -5.41 -4.96 -2.93
N LEU A 67 -4.88 -3.81 -3.33
CA LEU A 67 -4.34 -3.65 -4.66
C LEU A 67 -3.06 -4.48 -4.78
N SER A 68 -2.89 -5.19 -5.87
CA SER A 68 -1.66 -5.93 -6.14
C SER A 68 -0.50 -4.95 -6.38
N PRO A 69 0.68 -5.19 -5.80
CA PRO A 69 1.87 -4.40 -6.11
C PRO A 69 2.31 -4.59 -7.57
N ASN A 70 3.07 -3.64 -8.09
CA ASN A 70 3.60 -3.64 -9.46
C ASN A 70 2.54 -3.92 -10.55
N THR A 71 1.33 -3.40 -10.35
CA THR A 71 0.19 -3.65 -11.23
C THR A 71 -0.34 -2.34 -11.79
N THR A 72 -0.57 -2.31 -13.11
CA THR A 72 -1.22 -1.18 -13.77
C THR A 72 -2.72 -1.41 -13.80
N TYR A 73 -3.45 -0.55 -13.13
CA TYR A 73 -4.90 -0.51 -13.10
C TYR A 73 -5.43 0.51 -14.09
N SER A 74 -6.45 0.13 -14.82
CA SER A 74 -7.19 1.02 -15.72
C SER A 74 -8.54 1.36 -15.08
N VAL A 75 -8.84 2.65 -15.00
CA VAL A 75 -10.09 3.18 -14.48
C VAL A 75 -10.91 3.75 -15.62
N ASN A 76 -12.13 3.26 -15.82
CA ASN A 76 -13.06 3.78 -16.82
C ASN A 76 -14.01 4.80 -16.18
N LEU A 77 -13.97 6.04 -16.68
CA LEU A 77 -14.74 7.18 -16.21
C LEU A 77 -15.89 7.56 -17.14
N GLU A 78 -16.17 6.78 -18.20
CA GLU A 78 -17.20 7.14 -19.21
C GLU A 78 -18.57 7.34 -18.60
N ASN A 79 -18.90 6.51 -17.60
CA ASN A 79 -20.21 6.54 -16.93
C ASN A 79 -20.17 7.31 -15.61
N LEU A 80 -19.11 8.03 -15.29
CA LEU A 80 -19.09 8.87 -14.12
C LEU A 80 -20.13 9.98 -14.28
N TYR A 81 -21.11 10.06 -13.35
CA TYR A 81 -22.07 11.14 -13.32
C TYR A 81 -21.33 12.48 -13.16
N ARG A 82 -21.75 13.43 -13.95
CA ARG A 82 -21.19 14.79 -13.97
C ARG A 82 -22.29 15.81 -14.27
N PRO A 83 -22.20 17.02 -13.72
CA PRO A 83 -23.06 18.12 -14.16
C PRO A 83 -22.91 18.36 -15.65
N ALA A 84 -23.98 18.78 -16.32
CA ALA A 84 -24.01 18.98 -17.77
C ALA A 84 -22.95 19.98 -18.30
N SER A 85 -22.49 20.87 -17.43
CA SER A 85 -21.43 21.84 -17.74
C SER A 85 -20.00 21.29 -17.62
N THR A 86 -19.83 20.06 -17.08
CA THR A 86 -18.51 19.48 -16.79
C THR A 86 -18.10 18.52 -17.89
N ILE A 87 -16.90 18.72 -18.44
CA ILE A 87 -16.27 17.82 -19.42
C ILE A 87 -15.12 17.10 -18.71
N ILE A 88 -15.09 15.78 -18.81
CA ILE A 88 -13.95 14.97 -18.38
C ILE A 88 -13.16 14.63 -19.64
N ASP A 89 -11.97 15.21 -19.78
CA ASP A 89 -11.14 15.05 -20.99
C ASP A 89 -10.67 13.62 -21.18
N ARG A 90 -10.36 12.94 -20.07
CA ARG A 90 -9.89 11.56 -20.11
C ARG A 90 -10.97 10.61 -19.62
N LYS A 91 -11.51 9.84 -20.55
CA LYS A 91 -12.49 8.80 -20.26
C LYS A 91 -11.88 7.58 -19.59
N LYS A 92 -10.58 7.38 -19.75
CA LYS A 92 -9.82 6.26 -19.20
C LYS A 92 -8.50 6.75 -18.62
N VAL A 93 -8.20 6.31 -17.39
CA VAL A 93 -6.99 6.68 -16.67
C VAL A 93 -6.27 5.39 -16.28
N SER A 94 -4.95 5.38 -16.43
CA SER A 94 -4.09 4.28 -15.97
C SER A 94 -3.34 4.70 -14.72
N LEU A 95 -3.37 3.86 -13.70
CA LEU A 95 -2.71 4.07 -12.41
C LEU A 95 -1.84 2.85 -12.12
N ALA A 96 -0.57 3.06 -11.85
CA ALA A 96 0.36 1.98 -11.48
C ALA A 96 0.59 1.97 -9.96
N THR A 97 0.51 0.79 -9.37
CA THR A 97 0.93 0.59 -7.99
C THR A 97 2.45 0.41 -7.92
N MET A 98 3.04 0.82 -6.82
CA MET A 98 4.47 0.61 -6.60
C MET A 98 4.81 -0.89 -6.49
N PRO A 99 6.02 -1.30 -6.81
CA PRO A 99 6.50 -2.64 -6.51
C PRO A 99 6.40 -2.95 -5.02
N LEU A 100 6.28 -4.24 -4.69
CA LEU A 100 6.42 -4.69 -3.31
C LEU A 100 7.82 -4.32 -2.83
N ALA A 101 7.89 -3.69 -1.68
CA ALA A 101 9.12 -3.37 -1.01
C ALA A 101 9.06 -3.80 0.45
N VAL A 102 10.18 -4.26 0.96
CA VAL A 102 10.36 -4.61 2.35
C VAL A 102 11.51 -3.78 2.94
N ARG A 103 11.32 -3.36 4.18
CA ARG A 103 12.33 -2.65 4.96
C ARG A 103 12.50 -3.34 6.30
N MET A 104 13.73 -3.65 6.67
CA MET A 104 14.04 -4.06 8.03
C MET A 104 14.10 -2.81 8.91
N THR A 105 13.19 -2.72 9.88
CA THR A 105 13.10 -1.58 10.81
C THR A 105 13.90 -1.81 12.07
N GLU A 106 14.06 -3.07 12.45
CA GLU A 106 14.86 -3.47 13.61
C GLU A 106 15.53 -4.83 13.34
N GLY A 107 16.77 -4.97 13.78
CA GLY A 107 17.47 -6.25 13.84
C GLY A 107 18.33 -6.27 15.09
N LYS A 108 18.12 -7.25 15.97
CA LYS A 108 18.85 -7.36 17.23
C LYS A 108 19.08 -8.79 17.66
N LEU A 109 20.23 -8.99 18.31
CA LEU A 109 20.51 -10.18 19.11
C LEU A 109 20.24 -9.83 20.59
N TRP A 110 19.45 -10.62 21.27
CA TRP A 110 19.12 -10.39 22.67
C TRP A 110 19.08 -11.70 23.45
N ILE A 111 19.17 -11.59 24.77
CA ILE A 111 19.05 -12.73 25.69
C ILE A 111 17.61 -12.78 26.16
N ASP A 112 16.95 -13.91 25.94
CA ASP A 112 15.61 -14.15 26.47
C ASP A 112 15.63 -14.07 27.99
N PRO A 113 14.79 -13.24 28.64
CA PRO A 113 14.74 -13.13 30.11
C PRO A 113 14.19 -14.39 30.79
N SER A 114 13.79 -15.43 30.04
CA SER A 114 13.37 -16.70 30.59
C SER A 114 14.50 -17.36 31.39
N PRO A 115 14.15 -18.28 32.35
CA PRO A 115 15.13 -18.93 33.21
C PRO A 115 16.26 -19.68 32.50
N LYS A 116 16.07 -19.99 31.20
CA LYS A 116 17.09 -20.67 30.39
C LYS A 116 18.04 -19.71 29.65
N GLY A 117 17.79 -18.40 29.68
CA GLY A 117 18.68 -17.37 29.11
C GLY A 117 19.08 -17.61 27.68
N ALA A 118 18.20 -18.14 26.82
CA ALA A 118 18.53 -18.45 25.45
C ALA A 118 18.76 -17.17 24.62
N HIS A 119 19.81 -17.15 23.79
CA HIS A 119 19.98 -16.07 22.84
C HIS A 119 18.96 -16.16 21.72
N ARG A 120 18.42 -15.04 21.31
CA ARG A 120 17.48 -14.92 20.19
C ARG A 120 17.96 -13.85 19.23
N LEU A 121 17.89 -14.16 17.95
CA LEU A 121 17.99 -13.16 16.89
C LEU A 121 16.57 -12.74 16.52
N ALA A 122 16.29 -11.46 16.56
CA ALA A 122 14.99 -10.91 16.17
C ALA A 122 15.15 -9.88 15.04
N ALA A 123 14.16 -9.84 14.17
CA ALA A 123 14.06 -8.84 13.12
C ALA A 123 12.60 -8.37 12.98
N SER A 124 12.44 -7.09 12.70
CA SER A 124 11.15 -6.49 12.34
C SER A 124 11.21 -6.03 10.89
N LEU A 125 10.29 -6.55 10.09
CA LEU A 125 10.16 -6.26 8.66
C LEU A 125 8.87 -5.48 8.43
N GLU A 126 8.95 -4.41 7.67
CA GLU A 126 7.81 -3.58 7.28
C GLU A 126 7.65 -3.65 5.76
N PHE A 127 6.43 -3.91 5.31
CA PHE A 127 6.07 -4.03 3.90
C PHE A 127 5.21 -2.82 3.51
N ASN A 128 5.41 -2.33 2.29
CA ASN A 128 4.60 -1.21 1.77
C ASN A 128 3.18 -1.63 1.33
N TYR A 129 2.85 -2.92 1.43
CA TYR A 129 1.52 -3.50 1.17
C TYR A 129 1.22 -4.60 2.18
N PRO A 130 -0.06 -4.78 2.58
CA PRO A 130 -0.51 -5.96 3.30
C PRO A 130 -0.24 -7.23 2.50
N LEU A 131 0.33 -8.25 3.13
CA LEU A 131 0.61 -9.53 2.48
C LEU A 131 -0.50 -10.54 2.74
N ALA A 132 -1.02 -11.15 1.68
CA ALA A 132 -2.01 -12.23 1.79
C ALA A 132 -1.39 -13.51 2.35
N HIS A 133 -0.13 -13.77 2.01
CA HIS A 133 0.61 -14.97 2.41
C HIS A 133 1.88 -14.59 3.17
N GLU A 134 2.38 -15.52 3.98
CA GLU A 134 3.64 -15.36 4.68
C GLU A 134 4.80 -15.42 3.68
N PRO A 135 5.72 -14.43 3.68
CA PRO A 135 6.90 -14.48 2.83
C PRO A 135 7.86 -15.56 3.34
N GLY A 136 8.60 -16.16 2.44
CA GLY A 136 9.74 -16.98 2.81
C GLY A 136 10.85 -16.08 3.38
N VAL A 137 11.08 -16.16 4.69
CA VAL A 137 12.18 -15.44 5.32
C VAL A 137 13.27 -16.44 5.72
N GLU A 138 14.43 -16.30 5.12
CA GLU A 138 15.57 -17.16 5.37
C GLU A 138 16.74 -16.39 5.99
N ILE A 139 17.49 -17.06 6.86
CA ILE A 139 18.73 -16.54 7.39
C ILE A 139 19.91 -17.17 6.63
N THR A 140 20.76 -16.33 6.06
CA THR A 140 22.06 -16.78 5.60
C THR A 140 22.92 -17.09 6.82
N LYS A 141 23.15 -18.38 7.08
CA LYS A 141 23.85 -18.87 8.28
C LYS A 141 25.35 -18.70 8.11
N PRO A 142 26.03 -17.93 8.99
CA PRO A 142 27.47 -17.92 9.05
C PRO A 142 28.00 -19.32 9.40
N HIS A 143 29.21 -19.62 8.94
CA HIS A 143 29.85 -20.91 9.25
C HIS A 143 29.91 -21.15 10.77
N GLY A 144 29.43 -22.29 11.21
CA GLY A 144 29.35 -22.66 12.63
C GLY A 144 28.14 -22.11 13.41
N ALA A 145 27.33 -21.20 12.83
CA ALA A 145 26.13 -20.73 13.48
C ALA A 145 24.97 -21.74 13.36
N ARG A 146 24.19 -21.90 14.44
CA ARG A 146 22.99 -22.75 14.48
C ARG A 146 21.82 -21.98 15.03
N PHE A 147 20.76 -21.93 14.24
CA PHE A 147 19.48 -21.31 14.60
C PHE A 147 18.38 -22.37 14.70
N GLY A 148 17.47 -22.20 15.64
CA GLY A 148 16.25 -23.00 15.73
C GLY A 148 15.21 -22.57 14.69
N GLN A 149 14.02 -23.16 14.79
CA GLN A 149 12.89 -22.78 13.97
C GLN A 149 12.46 -21.34 14.28
N PRO A 150 12.11 -20.53 13.29
CA PRO A 150 11.63 -19.19 13.51
C PRO A 150 10.24 -19.19 14.15
N GLU A 151 10.00 -18.16 14.95
CA GLU A 151 8.68 -17.77 15.43
C GLU A 151 8.33 -16.44 14.79
N SER A 152 7.17 -16.36 14.14
CA SER A 152 6.72 -15.16 13.44
C SER A 152 5.40 -14.64 14.00
N VAL A 153 5.28 -13.31 14.09
CA VAL A 153 4.07 -12.62 14.55
C VAL A 153 3.79 -11.47 13.63
N TRP A 154 2.61 -11.48 13.02
CA TRP A 154 2.11 -10.40 12.19
C TRP A 154 1.34 -9.37 13.01
N ASN A 155 1.43 -8.10 12.59
CA ASN A 155 0.46 -7.12 13.04
C ASN A 155 -0.92 -7.38 12.38
N ARG A 156 -1.95 -6.67 12.87
CA ARG A 156 -3.33 -6.83 12.39
C ARG A 156 -3.49 -6.52 10.90
N ASN A 157 -2.72 -5.57 10.39
CA ASN A 157 -2.81 -5.14 8.99
C ASN A 157 -2.00 -6.02 8.03
N ARG A 158 -1.20 -6.97 8.55
CA ARG A 158 -0.32 -7.83 7.77
C ARG A 158 0.71 -7.09 6.91
N ASP A 159 1.12 -5.91 7.34
CA ASP A 159 2.16 -5.08 6.72
C ASP A 159 3.43 -5.00 7.57
N GLN A 160 3.42 -5.61 8.77
CA GLN A 160 4.59 -5.73 9.63
C GLN A 160 4.72 -7.14 10.18
N LEU A 161 5.91 -7.72 10.00
CA LEU A 161 6.29 -9.05 10.49
C LEU A 161 7.40 -8.91 11.52
N ASN A 162 7.16 -9.40 12.74
CA ASN A 162 8.18 -9.63 13.74
C ASN A 162 8.56 -11.09 13.71
N ILE A 163 9.82 -11.38 13.46
CA ILE A 163 10.33 -12.75 13.38
C ILE A 163 11.53 -12.93 14.30
N SER A 164 11.61 -14.07 14.96
CA SER A 164 12.72 -14.37 15.86
C SER A 164 13.17 -15.83 15.77
N TRP A 165 14.45 -16.05 15.87
CA TRP A 165 15.09 -17.36 15.85
C TRP A 165 15.80 -17.63 17.16
N PRO A 166 15.61 -18.81 17.81
CA PRO A 166 16.49 -19.26 18.86
C PRO A 166 17.91 -19.44 18.32
N VAL A 167 18.90 -18.93 19.03
CA VAL A 167 20.32 -19.07 18.66
C VAL A 167 20.91 -20.19 19.49
N ASN A 168 21.17 -21.34 18.88
CA ASN A 168 21.73 -22.51 19.54
C ASN A 168 23.26 -22.48 19.59
N ALA A 169 23.89 -21.86 18.61
CA ALA A 169 25.31 -21.59 18.58
C ALA A 169 25.62 -20.36 17.72
N LEU A 170 26.47 -19.47 18.20
CA LEU A 170 26.97 -18.32 17.47
C LEU A 170 28.48 -18.21 17.70
N PRO A 171 29.33 -18.34 16.69
CA PRO A 171 30.76 -18.14 16.81
C PRO A 171 31.11 -16.72 17.26
N GLU A 172 32.15 -16.54 18.06
CA GLU A 172 32.56 -15.23 18.62
C GLU A 172 32.90 -14.18 17.55
N ASN A 173 33.28 -14.63 16.36
CA ASN A 173 33.72 -13.77 15.26
C ASN A 173 32.65 -13.50 14.19
N VAL A 174 31.38 -13.80 14.46
CA VAL A 174 30.31 -13.48 13.52
C VAL A 174 30.01 -11.98 13.55
N ALA A 175 30.35 -11.30 12.47
CA ALA A 175 30.13 -9.87 12.31
C ALA A 175 28.78 -9.53 11.65
N GLU A 176 28.17 -10.46 10.92
CA GLU A 176 26.97 -10.19 10.10
C GLU A 176 26.09 -11.43 9.98
N VAL A 177 24.78 -11.21 10.05
CA VAL A 177 23.73 -12.18 9.69
C VAL A 177 22.83 -11.51 8.66
N ARG A 178 22.62 -12.17 7.52
CA ARG A 178 21.76 -11.64 6.44
C ARG A 178 20.42 -12.32 6.43
N LEU A 179 19.38 -11.52 6.24
CA LEU A 179 18.02 -12.00 5.97
C LEU A 179 17.76 -11.93 4.46
N VAL A 180 17.13 -12.98 3.95
CA VAL A 180 16.62 -13.05 2.58
C VAL A 180 15.10 -13.15 2.67
N VAL A 181 14.38 -12.28 1.95
CA VAL A 181 12.92 -12.19 1.95
C VAL A 181 12.40 -12.40 0.53
#